data_bd23ed140ba092d057a73f56e08d088d
#
_entry.id   bd23ed140ba092d057a73f56e08d088d
#
_cell.length_a   1.000
_cell.length_b   1.000
_cell.length_c   1.000
_cell.angle_alpha   90.00
_cell.angle_beta   90.00
_cell.angle_gamma   90.00
#
_symmetry.space_group_name_H-M   'P 1'
#
loop_
_entity.id
_entity.type
_entity.pdbx_description
1 polymer ?
#
loop_
_entity_poly.entity_id
_entity_poly.type
_entity_poly.pdbx_seq_one_letter_code
_entity_poly.pdbx_strand_id
1 'polypeptide(L)'
;MTPAARLSAAIELIETIDAQRVPAAKALKEWGTAHRYAGSGDRAAISGLIWDVLRRRASSAWLMDADTPRARVLGMMRLERGMSTDAISALCDGGRFAPEPLSEAERSALTSRTLDGAPPHIAGDYPEWLDAPLAAVFGDDRVAEATAMASRAPLDLRVNTLKAKREKVLASLAHLGATPTPWSPIGLRIELGAHARNPGIHAEEDFIKGGIEVQDEGSQLAALFSAAKPGEQVIDL
;
A
#
# COMPACT_ATOMS: atom_id res chain seq x y z
N MET A 1 -15.62 -10.11 10.98
CA MET A 1 -16.09 -8.72 11.20
C MET A 1 -16.88 -8.24 10.01
N THR A 2 -17.87 -7.33 10.19
CA THR A 2 -18.56 -6.67 9.07
C THR A 2 -17.62 -5.67 8.38
N PRO A 3 -17.87 -5.28 7.10
CA PRO A 3 -17.12 -4.22 6.46
C PRO A 3 -17.13 -2.89 7.24
N ALA A 4 -18.28 -2.51 7.81
CA ALA A 4 -18.41 -1.34 8.67
C ALA A 4 -17.52 -1.41 9.94
N ALA A 5 -17.49 -2.56 10.61
CA ALA A 5 -16.62 -2.75 11.78
C ALA A 5 -15.12 -2.71 11.44
N ARG A 6 -14.73 -3.15 10.23
CA ARG A 6 -13.34 -2.98 9.75
C ARG A 6 -13.01 -1.52 9.48
N LEU A 7 -13.98 -0.74 9.00
CA LEU A 7 -13.82 0.69 8.77
C LEU A 7 -13.64 1.44 10.11
N SER A 8 -14.45 1.12 11.14
CA SER A 8 -14.27 1.66 12.50
C SER A 8 -12.88 1.34 13.05
N ALA A 9 -12.43 0.10 12.93
CA ALA A 9 -11.10 -0.31 13.37
C ALA A 9 -9.98 0.43 12.61
N ALA A 10 -10.18 0.74 11.32
CA ALA A 10 -9.22 1.52 10.56
C ALA A 10 -9.14 2.97 11.06
N ILE A 11 -10.27 3.61 11.37
CA ILE A 11 -10.30 4.96 11.95
C ILE A 11 -9.56 5.00 13.28
N GLU A 12 -9.87 4.08 14.20
CA GLU A 12 -9.21 3.94 15.51
C GLU A 12 -7.68 3.73 15.37
N LEU A 13 -7.26 2.88 14.43
CA LEU A 13 -5.85 2.61 14.19
C LEU A 13 -5.09 3.83 13.64
N ILE A 14 -5.68 4.59 12.71
CA ILE A 14 -5.08 5.84 12.22
C ILE A 14 -4.96 6.85 13.34
N GLU A 15 -5.98 6.98 14.19
CA GLU A 15 -5.92 7.82 15.39
C GLU A 15 -4.78 7.41 16.33
N THR A 16 -4.64 6.11 16.58
CA THR A 16 -3.55 5.57 17.41
C THR A 16 -2.18 5.86 16.81
N ILE A 17 -2.00 5.65 15.50
CA ILE A 17 -0.75 5.91 14.78
C ILE A 17 -0.37 7.39 14.90
N ASP A 18 -1.32 8.29 14.69
CA ASP A 18 -1.08 9.74 14.75
C ASP A 18 -0.79 10.21 16.18
N ALA A 19 -1.62 9.80 17.15
CA ALA A 19 -1.50 10.25 18.55
C ALA A 19 -0.23 9.74 19.22
N GLN A 20 0.13 8.47 18.99
CA GLN A 20 1.29 7.84 19.62
C GLN A 20 2.57 7.95 18.77
N ARG A 21 2.48 8.42 17.54
CA ARG A 21 3.60 8.49 16.57
C ARG A 21 4.35 7.16 16.43
N VAL A 22 3.61 6.06 16.39
CA VAL A 22 4.16 4.71 16.25
C VAL A 22 4.12 4.25 14.79
N PRO A 23 5.05 3.39 14.36
CA PRO A 23 4.98 2.78 13.03
C PRO A 23 3.69 1.99 12.85
N ALA A 24 3.07 2.11 11.67
CA ALA A 24 1.80 1.43 11.34
C ALA A 24 1.88 -0.10 11.54
N ALA A 25 3.00 -0.73 11.17
CA ALA A 25 3.20 -2.16 11.38
C ALA A 25 3.14 -2.56 12.85
N LYS A 26 3.67 -1.70 13.77
CA LYS A 26 3.61 -1.92 15.21
C LYS A 26 2.17 -1.79 15.71
N ALA A 27 1.48 -0.70 15.33
CA ALA A 27 0.08 -0.48 15.72
C ALA A 27 -0.83 -1.64 15.26
N LEU A 28 -0.69 -2.09 14.02
CA LEU A 28 -1.42 -3.23 13.46
C LEU A 28 -1.15 -4.54 14.23
N LYS A 29 0.10 -4.80 14.61
CA LYS A 29 0.48 -5.99 15.39
C LYS A 29 -0.14 -5.95 16.79
N GLU A 30 -0.04 -4.82 17.48
CA GLU A 30 -0.58 -4.62 18.84
C GLU A 30 -2.11 -4.72 18.82
N TRP A 31 -2.75 -4.05 17.86
CA TRP A 31 -4.20 -4.15 17.68
C TRP A 31 -4.64 -5.60 17.43
N GLY A 32 -3.97 -6.32 16.54
CA GLY A 32 -4.27 -7.72 16.26
C GLY A 32 -4.08 -8.65 17.46
N THR A 33 -3.18 -8.32 18.39
CA THR A 33 -2.97 -9.06 19.63
C THR A 33 -4.09 -8.79 20.65
N ALA A 34 -4.54 -7.54 20.74
CA ALA A 34 -5.63 -7.13 21.62
C ALA A 34 -7.01 -7.61 21.12
N HIS A 35 -7.20 -7.70 19.79
CA HIS A 35 -8.48 -8.04 19.15
C HIS A 35 -8.45 -9.46 18.57
N ARG A 36 -8.30 -10.47 19.44
CA ARG A 36 -8.17 -11.89 19.03
C ARG A 36 -9.36 -12.44 18.26
N TYR A 37 -10.53 -11.82 18.37
CA TYR A 37 -11.72 -12.18 17.60
C TYR A 37 -11.62 -11.83 16.12
N ALA A 38 -10.73 -10.92 15.73
CA ALA A 38 -10.45 -10.58 14.34
C ALA A 38 -9.63 -11.70 13.69
N GLY A 39 -10.25 -12.43 12.75
CA GLY A 39 -9.58 -13.48 11.99
C GLY A 39 -8.49 -12.94 11.05
N SER A 40 -7.72 -13.83 10.44
CA SER A 40 -6.64 -13.45 9.51
C SER A 40 -7.14 -12.63 8.32
N GLY A 41 -8.33 -12.92 7.80
CA GLY A 41 -8.97 -12.15 6.73
C GLY A 41 -9.34 -10.73 7.16
N ASP A 42 -9.86 -10.56 8.38
CA ASP A 42 -10.20 -9.25 8.92
C ASP A 42 -8.95 -8.39 9.13
N ARG A 43 -7.91 -8.98 9.73
CA ARG A 43 -6.62 -8.31 9.94
C ARG A 43 -5.98 -7.88 8.63
N ALA A 44 -6.02 -8.72 7.61
CA ALA A 44 -5.50 -8.39 6.28
C ALA A 44 -6.30 -7.25 5.63
N ALA A 45 -7.63 -7.26 5.75
CA ALA A 45 -8.49 -6.21 5.21
C ALA A 45 -8.24 -4.86 5.92
N ILE A 46 -8.15 -4.86 7.26
CA ILE A 46 -7.85 -3.65 8.04
C ILE A 46 -6.44 -3.14 7.70
N SER A 47 -5.45 -4.02 7.62
CA SER A 47 -4.10 -3.64 7.20
C SER A 47 -4.10 -2.97 5.82
N GLY A 48 -4.87 -3.52 4.86
CA GLY A 48 -5.03 -2.90 3.54
C GLY A 48 -5.59 -1.48 3.64
N LEU A 49 -6.65 -1.27 4.44
CA LEU A 49 -7.22 0.07 4.67
C LEU A 49 -6.18 1.05 5.23
N ILE A 50 -5.42 0.63 6.24
CA ILE A 50 -4.39 1.49 6.86
C ILE A 50 -3.33 1.91 5.84
N TRP A 51 -2.80 0.97 5.05
CA TRP A 51 -1.78 1.30 4.05
C TRP A 51 -2.32 2.19 2.93
N ASP A 52 -3.58 1.98 2.51
CA ASP A 52 -4.24 2.84 1.52
C ASP A 52 -4.40 4.28 2.06
N VAL A 53 -4.85 4.45 3.32
CA VAL A 53 -4.95 5.77 3.96
C VAL A 53 -3.60 6.47 4.07
N LEU A 54 -2.55 5.74 4.43
CA LEU A 54 -1.21 6.33 4.57
C LEU A 54 -0.63 6.77 3.23
N ARG A 55 -0.93 6.03 2.14
CA ARG A 55 -0.51 6.42 0.79
C ARG A 55 -1.30 7.59 0.21
N ARG A 56 -2.54 7.79 0.67
CA ARG A 56 -3.45 8.84 0.19
C ARG A 56 -3.78 9.88 1.27
N ARG A 57 -2.82 10.13 2.16
CA ARG A 57 -3.05 10.96 3.34
C ARG A 57 -3.44 12.38 2.99
N ALA A 58 -2.64 13.04 2.15
CA ALA A 58 -2.82 14.46 1.84
C ALA A 58 -4.01 14.69 0.91
N SER A 59 -4.13 13.90 -0.15
CA SER A 59 -5.24 13.98 -1.10
C SER A 59 -6.59 13.67 -0.44
N SER A 60 -6.64 12.69 0.46
CA SER A 60 -7.86 12.35 1.21
C SER A 60 -8.28 13.47 2.16
N ALA A 61 -7.34 14.07 2.89
CA ALA A 61 -7.61 15.20 3.76
C ALA A 61 -8.11 16.42 2.97
N TRP A 62 -7.48 16.70 1.82
CA TRP A 62 -7.91 17.76 0.90
C TRP A 62 -9.33 17.55 0.39
N LEU A 63 -9.65 16.34 -0.09
CA LEU A 63 -10.98 16.02 -0.58
C LEU A 63 -12.05 16.26 0.49
N MET A 64 -11.74 15.87 1.74
CA MET A 64 -12.68 15.97 2.85
C MET A 64 -12.70 17.35 3.54
N ASP A 65 -11.80 18.26 3.15
CA ASP A 65 -11.59 19.56 3.81
C ASP A 65 -11.33 19.45 5.31
N ALA A 66 -10.71 18.35 5.72
CA ALA A 66 -10.43 18.04 7.13
C ALA A 66 -9.29 17.03 7.25
N ASP A 67 -8.31 17.30 8.13
CA ASP A 67 -7.18 16.42 8.40
C ASP A 67 -7.41 15.64 9.71
N THR A 68 -8.49 14.85 9.76
CA THR A 68 -8.79 13.94 10.87
C THR A 68 -8.66 12.47 10.43
N PRO A 69 -8.41 11.52 11.35
CA PRO A 69 -8.38 10.10 11.03
C PRO A 69 -9.60 9.62 10.24
N ARG A 70 -10.80 10.04 10.68
CA ARG A 70 -12.06 9.72 10.00
C ARG A 70 -12.12 10.30 8.58
N ALA A 71 -11.80 11.58 8.42
CA ALA A 71 -11.82 12.24 7.12
C ALA A 71 -10.87 11.57 6.13
N ARG A 72 -9.65 11.27 6.55
CA ARG A 72 -8.67 10.54 5.70
C ARG A 72 -9.17 9.17 5.28
N VAL A 73 -9.79 8.42 6.18
CA VAL A 73 -10.37 7.10 5.85
C VAL A 73 -11.50 7.26 4.84
N LEU A 74 -12.42 8.20 5.03
CA LEU A 74 -13.53 8.46 4.11
C LEU A 74 -13.05 8.94 2.74
N GLY A 75 -12.10 9.89 2.71
CA GLY A 75 -11.48 10.39 1.47
C GLY A 75 -10.76 9.28 0.70
N MET A 76 -10.01 8.44 1.38
CA MET A 76 -9.35 7.28 0.78
C MET A 76 -10.37 6.29 0.18
N MET A 77 -11.49 6.02 0.86
CA MET A 77 -12.55 5.15 0.32
C MET A 77 -13.09 5.69 -1.01
N ARG A 78 -13.17 7.01 -1.17
CA ARG A 78 -13.60 7.66 -2.40
C ARG A 78 -12.50 7.64 -3.47
N LEU A 79 -11.27 8.08 -3.13
CA LEU A 79 -10.18 8.28 -4.08
C LEU A 79 -9.50 6.98 -4.52
N GLU A 80 -9.15 6.12 -3.56
CA GLU A 80 -8.38 4.91 -3.85
C GLU A 80 -9.28 3.71 -4.13
N ARG A 81 -10.41 3.59 -3.41
CA ARG A 81 -11.33 2.46 -3.58
C ARG A 81 -12.50 2.72 -4.51
N GLY A 82 -12.62 3.93 -5.03
CA GLY A 82 -13.63 4.30 -6.02
C GLY A 82 -15.08 4.16 -5.52
N MET A 83 -15.30 4.15 -4.21
CA MET A 83 -16.63 3.96 -3.66
C MET A 83 -17.49 5.21 -3.85
N SER A 84 -18.76 5.00 -4.16
CA SER A 84 -19.73 6.09 -4.19
C SER A 84 -20.07 6.59 -2.78
N THR A 85 -20.52 7.85 -2.68
CA THR A 85 -20.98 8.43 -1.41
C THR A 85 -22.03 7.56 -0.72
N ASP A 86 -22.97 6.97 -1.47
CA ASP A 86 -24.00 6.10 -0.91
C ASP A 86 -23.42 4.79 -0.37
N ALA A 87 -22.45 4.19 -1.06
CA ALA A 87 -21.76 2.99 -0.60
C ALA A 87 -20.97 3.25 0.69
N ILE A 88 -20.31 4.42 0.79
CA ILE A 88 -19.60 4.84 2.02
C ILE A 88 -20.62 5.11 3.14
N SER A 89 -21.74 5.79 2.83
CA SER A 89 -22.81 6.07 3.79
C SER A 89 -23.39 4.78 4.37
N ALA A 90 -23.56 3.76 3.55
CA ALA A 90 -24.06 2.45 4.01
C ALA A 90 -23.11 1.73 4.99
N LEU A 91 -21.81 2.06 4.97
CA LEU A 91 -20.83 1.58 5.96
C LEU A 91 -20.82 2.41 7.24
N CYS A 92 -21.35 3.63 7.19
CA CYS A 92 -21.41 4.59 8.30
C CYS A 92 -22.87 4.75 8.74
N ASP A 93 -23.47 3.68 9.27
CA ASP A 93 -24.88 3.65 9.65
C ASP A 93 -25.14 3.90 11.15
N GLY A 94 -24.07 4.11 11.94
CA GLY A 94 -24.15 4.31 13.40
C GLY A 94 -24.50 3.04 14.17
N GLY A 95 -24.48 1.89 13.53
CA GLY A 95 -24.71 0.59 14.17
C GLY A 95 -23.63 0.26 15.21
N ARG A 96 -23.88 -0.77 16.03
CA ARG A 96 -23.06 -1.12 17.21
C ARG A 96 -21.53 -1.13 16.97
N PHE A 97 -21.10 -1.45 15.76
CA PHE A 97 -19.67 -1.55 15.41
C PHE A 97 -19.33 -0.75 14.13
N ALA A 98 -20.28 0.03 13.64
CA ALA A 98 -20.10 0.87 12.48
C ALA A 98 -19.66 2.29 12.89
N PRO A 99 -18.98 3.03 12.02
CA PRO A 99 -18.77 4.46 12.23
C PRO A 99 -20.11 5.20 12.29
N GLU A 100 -20.13 6.35 12.96
CA GLU A 100 -21.28 7.25 12.98
C GLU A 100 -21.73 7.62 11.55
N PRO A 101 -23.02 7.92 11.35
CA PRO A 101 -23.52 8.40 10.06
C PRO A 101 -22.70 9.56 9.51
N LEU A 102 -22.65 9.67 8.18
CA LEU A 102 -22.00 10.80 7.53
C LEU A 102 -22.68 12.11 7.90
N SER A 103 -21.93 13.09 8.35
CA SER A 103 -22.42 14.46 8.47
C SER A 103 -22.76 15.06 7.10
N GLU A 104 -23.53 16.14 7.07
CA GLU A 104 -23.87 16.84 5.82
C GLU A 104 -22.61 17.35 5.12
N ALA A 105 -21.62 17.87 5.87
CA ALA A 105 -20.35 18.31 5.34
C ALA A 105 -19.55 17.17 4.71
N GLU A 106 -19.47 15.99 5.38
CA GLU A 106 -18.79 14.82 4.84
C GLU A 106 -19.46 14.30 3.57
N ARG A 107 -20.79 14.24 3.56
CA ARG A 107 -21.57 13.83 2.39
C ARG A 107 -21.36 14.79 1.22
N SER A 108 -21.41 16.09 1.45
CA SER A 108 -21.15 17.13 0.45
C SER A 108 -19.73 16.99 -0.12
N ALA A 109 -18.72 16.84 0.74
CA ALA A 109 -17.33 16.69 0.32
C ALA A 109 -17.14 15.43 -0.57
N LEU A 110 -17.64 14.28 -0.14
CA LEU A 110 -17.56 13.04 -0.91
C LEU A 110 -18.29 13.09 -2.26
N THR A 111 -19.32 13.94 -2.39
CA THR A 111 -20.13 14.03 -3.61
C THR A 111 -19.57 15.01 -4.61
N SER A 112 -19.09 16.18 -4.15
CA SER A 112 -18.82 17.33 -5.02
C SER A 112 -17.36 17.74 -5.11
N ARG A 113 -16.53 17.41 -4.12
CA ARG A 113 -15.12 17.83 -4.14
C ARG A 113 -14.27 16.92 -5.01
N THR A 114 -13.24 17.53 -5.59
CA THR A 114 -12.23 16.86 -6.42
C THR A 114 -10.83 17.28 -5.97
N LEU A 115 -9.80 16.78 -6.63
CA LEU A 115 -8.43 17.25 -6.45
C LEU A 115 -8.08 18.44 -7.37
N ASP A 116 -9.08 18.97 -8.11
CA ASP A 116 -8.86 20.12 -8.98
C ASP A 116 -8.40 21.33 -8.17
N GLY A 117 -7.32 21.96 -8.60
CA GLY A 117 -6.71 23.08 -7.88
C GLY A 117 -5.92 22.71 -6.62
N ALA A 118 -5.78 21.40 -6.30
CA ALA A 118 -4.91 21.01 -5.21
C ALA A 118 -3.44 21.29 -5.54
N PRO A 119 -2.64 21.76 -4.56
CA PRO A 119 -1.20 21.90 -4.74
C PRO A 119 -0.56 20.56 -5.19
N PRO A 120 0.53 20.57 -5.99
CA PRO A 120 1.13 19.35 -6.50
C PRO A 120 1.48 18.31 -5.43
N HIS A 121 2.02 18.73 -4.29
CA HIS A 121 2.36 17.83 -3.19
C HIS A 121 1.12 17.19 -2.55
N ILE A 122 -0.02 17.85 -2.55
CA ILE A 122 -1.30 17.29 -2.10
C ILE A 122 -1.82 16.30 -3.13
N ALA A 123 -1.85 16.67 -4.40
CA ALA A 123 -2.35 15.80 -5.47
C ALA A 123 -1.50 14.54 -5.65
N GLY A 124 -0.18 14.64 -5.43
CA GLY A 124 0.78 13.53 -5.51
C GLY A 124 1.02 12.79 -4.20
N ASP A 125 0.39 13.21 -3.08
CA ASP A 125 0.54 12.58 -1.76
C ASP A 125 1.99 12.48 -1.25
N TYR A 126 2.80 13.52 -1.47
CA TYR A 126 4.17 13.62 -0.96
C TYR A 126 4.36 14.83 -0.04
N PRO A 127 5.37 14.82 0.84
CA PRO A 127 5.67 15.97 1.70
C PRO A 127 6.02 17.22 0.90
N GLU A 128 5.50 18.38 1.28
CA GLU A 128 5.70 19.67 0.59
C GLU A 128 7.18 19.99 0.33
N TRP A 129 8.08 19.65 1.26
CA TRP A 129 9.52 19.92 1.11
C TRP A 129 10.16 19.16 -0.06
N LEU A 130 9.51 18.11 -0.59
CA LEU A 130 9.93 17.39 -1.79
C LEU A 130 9.46 18.03 -3.09
N ASP A 131 8.55 19.03 -3.06
CA ASP A 131 7.98 19.58 -4.29
C ASP A 131 9.06 20.17 -5.22
N ALA A 132 9.95 21.00 -4.68
CA ALA A 132 11.02 21.60 -5.47
C ALA A 132 12.04 20.57 -6.02
N PRO A 133 12.55 19.59 -5.24
CA PRO A 133 13.36 18.50 -5.78
C PRO A 133 12.67 17.68 -6.86
N LEU A 134 11.39 17.30 -6.66
CA LEU A 134 10.63 16.53 -7.65
C LEU A 134 10.35 17.34 -8.91
N ALA A 135 10.05 18.64 -8.78
CA ALA A 135 9.89 19.53 -9.93
C ALA A 135 11.18 19.67 -10.74
N ALA A 136 12.35 19.69 -10.09
CA ALA A 136 13.65 19.74 -10.78
C ALA A 136 13.94 18.49 -11.61
N VAL A 137 13.43 17.32 -11.19
CA VAL A 137 13.67 16.04 -11.88
C VAL A 137 12.57 15.74 -12.89
N PHE A 138 11.30 15.90 -12.52
CA PHE A 138 10.14 15.46 -13.30
C PHE A 138 9.34 16.60 -13.92
N GLY A 139 9.64 17.88 -13.60
CA GLY A 139 8.89 19.02 -14.12
C GLY A 139 7.40 18.94 -13.77
N ASP A 140 6.55 19.09 -14.78
CA ASP A 140 5.09 19.03 -14.64
C ASP A 140 4.56 17.62 -14.39
N ASP A 141 5.35 16.58 -14.74
CA ASP A 141 4.96 15.18 -14.54
C ASP A 141 5.10 14.71 -13.07
N ARG A 142 5.64 15.54 -12.16
CA ARG A 142 5.91 15.15 -10.77
C ARG A 142 4.71 14.60 -10.01
N VAL A 143 3.50 15.08 -10.33
CA VAL A 143 2.26 14.58 -9.69
C VAL A 143 1.93 13.18 -10.20
N ALA A 144 2.07 12.94 -11.51
CA ALA A 144 1.83 11.64 -12.11
C ALA A 144 2.84 10.60 -11.60
N GLU A 145 4.12 10.97 -11.53
CA GLU A 145 5.19 10.12 -11.01
C GLU A 145 5.00 9.80 -9.52
N ALA A 146 4.66 10.80 -8.70
CA ALA A 146 4.38 10.60 -7.29
C ALA A 146 3.14 9.72 -7.07
N THR A 147 2.09 9.90 -7.86
CA THR A 147 0.89 9.05 -7.84
C THR A 147 1.22 7.61 -8.20
N ALA A 148 2.08 7.40 -9.19
CA ALA A 148 2.57 6.06 -9.55
C ALA A 148 3.37 5.43 -8.40
N MET A 149 4.27 6.19 -7.76
CA MET A 149 5.03 5.74 -6.59
C MET A 149 4.13 5.41 -5.38
N ALA A 150 3.03 6.15 -5.19
CA ALA A 150 2.06 5.90 -4.13
C ALA A 150 1.14 4.69 -4.42
N SER A 151 1.12 4.17 -5.64
CA SER A 151 0.34 2.99 -5.99
C SER A 151 0.87 1.74 -5.28
N ARG A 152 0.02 0.72 -5.16
CA ARG A 152 0.44 -0.56 -4.58
C ARG A 152 1.43 -1.25 -5.50
N ALA A 153 2.66 -1.46 -5.01
CA ALA A 153 3.68 -2.18 -5.75
C ALA A 153 3.28 -3.65 -5.99
N PRO A 154 3.65 -4.24 -7.14
CA PRO A 154 3.60 -5.69 -7.32
C PRO A 154 4.55 -6.40 -6.34
N LEU A 155 4.42 -7.70 -6.21
CA LEU A 155 5.38 -8.50 -5.44
C LEU A 155 6.45 -9.03 -6.38
N ASP A 156 7.63 -8.43 -6.32
CA ASP A 156 8.78 -8.89 -7.08
C ASP A 156 9.65 -9.85 -6.26
N LEU A 157 10.14 -10.86 -6.95
CA LEU A 157 10.96 -11.93 -6.40
C LEU A 157 12.23 -12.04 -7.20
N ARG A 158 13.36 -12.16 -6.52
CA ARG A 158 14.66 -12.48 -7.12
C ARG A 158 14.93 -13.97 -6.97
N VAL A 159 15.22 -14.64 -8.06
CA VAL A 159 15.66 -16.03 -8.03
C VAL A 159 17.15 -16.09 -7.65
N ASN A 160 17.47 -16.92 -6.66
CA ASN A 160 18.84 -17.22 -6.27
C ASN A 160 19.43 -18.26 -7.24
N THR A 161 20.17 -17.79 -8.22
CA THR A 161 20.71 -18.63 -9.30
C THR A 161 21.76 -19.65 -8.86
N LEU A 162 22.28 -19.51 -7.63
CA LEU A 162 23.14 -20.53 -7.00
C LEU A 162 22.36 -21.77 -6.54
N LYS A 163 21.05 -21.62 -6.30
CA LYS A 163 20.19 -22.67 -5.72
C LYS A 163 19.09 -23.15 -6.64
N ALA A 164 18.59 -22.27 -7.53
CA ALA A 164 17.43 -22.54 -8.36
C ALA A 164 17.59 -21.98 -9.77
N LYS A 165 16.83 -22.52 -10.71
CA LYS A 165 16.67 -22.00 -12.07
C LYS A 165 15.35 -21.23 -12.16
N ARG A 166 15.37 -20.07 -12.84
CA ARG A 166 14.20 -19.18 -12.99
C ARG A 166 12.97 -19.93 -13.54
N GLU A 167 13.17 -20.77 -14.54
CA GLU A 167 12.08 -21.49 -15.21
C GLU A 167 11.41 -22.51 -14.27
N LYS A 168 12.20 -23.15 -13.38
CA LYS A 168 11.66 -24.09 -12.37
C LYS A 168 10.86 -23.36 -11.29
N VAL A 169 11.37 -22.24 -10.81
CA VAL A 169 10.67 -21.38 -9.84
C VAL A 169 9.41 -20.80 -10.45
N LEU A 170 9.48 -20.32 -11.70
CA LEU A 170 8.30 -19.81 -12.41
C LEU A 170 7.19 -20.88 -12.48
N ALA A 171 7.54 -22.12 -12.79
CA ALA A 171 6.59 -23.22 -12.85
C ALA A 171 6.00 -23.55 -11.45
N SER A 172 6.81 -23.54 -10.39
CA SER A 172 6.35 -23.83 -9.03
C SER A 172 5.40 -22.74 -8.50
N LEU A 173 5.62 -21.48 -8.86
CA LEU A 173 4.81 -20.32 -8.45
C LEU A 173 3.68 -19.97 -9.44
N ALA A 174 3.40 -20.82 -10.44
CA ALA A 174 2.35 -20.58 -11.42
C ALA A 174 0.97 -20.42 -10.77
N HIS A 175 0.70 -21.12 -9.67
CA HIS A 175 -0.54 -21.03 -8.90
C HIS A 175 -0.76 -19.64 -8.23
N LEU A 176 0.31 -18.83 -8.09
CA LEU A 176 0.27 -17.46 -7.61
C LEU A 176 0.22 -16.42 -8.74
N GLY A 177 0.19 -16.88 -10.01
CA GLY A 177 0.20 -16.01 -11.16
C GLY A 177 1.56 -15.33 -11.42
N ALA A 178 2.66 -15.95 -10.98
CA ALA A 178 4.00 -15.43 -11.21
C ALA A 178 4.32 -15.33 -12.71
N THR A 179 4.93 -14.23 -13.12
CA THR A 179 5.42 -13.98 -14.48
C THR A 179 6.86 -13.49 -14.45
N PRO A 180 7.64 -13.62 -15.51
CA PRO A 180 8.95 -12.99 -15.60
C PRO A 180 8.85 -11.46 -15.51
N THR A 181 9.76 -10.81 -14.76
CA THR A 181 9.89 -9.36 -14.81
C THR A 181 10.47 -8.91 -16.15
N PRO A 182 10.15 -7.67 -16.61
CA PRO A 182 10.55 -7.21 -17.95
C PRO A 182 12.06 -7.04 -18.15
N TRP A 183 12.81 -6.71 -17.11
CA TRP A 183 14.22 -6.32 -17.26
C TRP A 183 15.21 -7.18 -16.49
N SER A 184 14.87 -7.65 -15.30
CA SER A 184 15.76 -8.54 -14.55
C SER A 184 15.75 -9.96 -15.14
N PRO A 185 16.91 -10.53 -15.54
CA PRO A 185 16.99 -11.89 -16.07
C PRO A 185 16.67 -12.96 -15.01
N ILE A 186 16.65 -12.59 -13.74
CA ILE A 186 16.41 -13.47 -12.59
C ILE A 186 15.17 -13.08 -11.78
N GLY A 187 14.42 -12.07 -12.26
CA GLY A 187 13.24 -11.55 -11.58
C GLY A 187 11.96 -12.28 -11.97
N LEU A 188 11.07 -12.43 -11.00
CA LEU A 188 9.68 -12.86 -11.17
C LEU A 188 8.77 -11.85 -10.51
N ARG A 189 7.57 -11.65 -11.07
CA ARG A 189 6.57 -10.71 -10.56
C ARG A 189 5.24 -11.41 -10.33
N ILE A 190 4.61 -11.10 -9.20
CA ILE A 190 3.23 -11.45 -8.93
C ILE A 190 2.44 -10.15 -8.85
N GLU A 191 1.56 -9.93 -9.83
CA GLU A 191 0.68 -8.77 -9.81
C GLU A 191 -0.32 -8.87 -8.67
N LEU A 192 -0.41 -7.80 -7.88
CA LEU A 192 -1.33 -7.73 -6.76
C LEU A 192 -2.50 -6.83 -7.15
N GLY A 193 -3.70 -7.38 -7.21
CA GLY A 193 -4.91 -6.56 -7.35
C GLY A 193 -4.98 -5.51 -6.23
N ALA A 194 -5.59 -4.37 -6.50
CA ALA A 194 -5.63 -3.21 -5.59
C ALA A 194 -6.00 -3.57 -4.14
N HIS A 195 -6.86 -4.57 -3.96
CA HIS A 195 -7.37 -5.00 -2.65
C HIS A 195 -7.07 -6.47 -2.34
N ALA A 196 -6.23 -7.12 -3.15
CA ALA A 196 -5.88 -8.51 -2.95
C ALA A 196 -5.05 -8.71 -1.67
N ARG A 197 -5.22 -9.86 -1.04
CA ARG A 197 -4.34 -10.28 0.05
C ARG A 197 -2.95 -10.58 -0.52
N ASN A 198 -1.89 -10.20 0.21
CA ASN A 198 -0.55 -10.64 -0.15
C ASN A 198 -0.49 -12.16 -0.16
N PRO A 199 0.09 -12.77 -1.21
CA PRO A 199 0.34 -14.21 -1.23
C PRO A 199 1.29 -14.58 -0.09
N GLY A 200 1.11 -15.78 0.46
CA GLY A 200 1.91 -16.27 1.57
C GLY A 200 3.29 -16.76 1.12
N ILE A 201 4.04 -15.92 0.40
CA ILE A 201 5.31 -16.31 -0.24
C ILE A 201 6.32 -16.96 0.74
N HIS A 202 6.28 -16.55 2.01
CA HIS A 202 7.15 -17.13 3.05
C HIS A 202 6.83 -18.60 3.37
N ALA A 203 5.67 -19.11 2.94
CA ALA A 203 5.30 -20.52 3.09
C ALA A 203 5.66 -21.36 1.85
N GLU A 204 6.08 -20.72 0.76
CA GLU A 204 6.49 -21.41 -0.46
C GLU A 204 7.82 -22.16 -0.26
N GLU A 205 7.90 -23.35 -0.83
CA GLU A 205 9.08 -24.23 -0.71
C GLU A 205 10.36 -23.56 -1.23
N ASP A 206 10.24 -22.84 -2.36
CA ASP A 206 11.36 -22.11 -2.96
C ASP A 206 11.88 -20.98 -2.07
N PHE A 207 10.98 -20.29 -1.30
CA PHE A 207 11.39 -19.30 -0.32
C PHE A 207 12.08 -19.94 0.89
N ILE A 208 11.50 -21.00 1.46
CA ILE A 208 12.04 -21.72 2.63
C ILE A 208 13.44 -22.27 2.33
N LYS A 209 13.67 -22.78 1.11
CA LYS A 209 14.97 -23.30 0.66
C LYS A 209 15.97 -22.18 0.26
N GLY A 210 15.53 -20.92 0.26
CA GLY A 210 16.34 -19.79 -0.17
C GLY A 210 16.61 -19.77 -1.67
N GLY A 211 15.73 -20.39 -2.47
CA GLY A 211 15.73 -20.33 -3.93
C GLY A 211 15.20 -19.01 -4.48
N ILE A 212 14.42 -18.28 -3.67
CA ILE A 212 13.90 -16.94 -3.98
C ILE A 212 13.99 -16.01 -2.78
N GLU A 213 14.02 -14.72 -3.06
CA GLU A 213 13.93 -13.63 -2.09
C GLU A 213 12.95 -12.56 -2.59
N VAL A 214 12.26 -11.89 -1.67
CA VAL A 214 11.44 -10.72 -2.00
C VAL A 214 12.37 -9.55 -2.24
N GLN A 215 12.43 -9.08 -3.48
CA GLN A 215 13.26 -7.93 -3.87
C GLN A 215 12.66 -7.26 -5.10
N ASP A 216 12.46 -5.96 -5.01
CA ASP A 216 12.00 -5.11 -6.12
C ASP A 216 12.93 -5.23 -7.35
N GLU A 217 12.37 -5.20 -8.56
CA GLU A 217 13.14 -5.35 -9.79
C GLU A 217 14.19 -4.26 -9.96
N GLY A 218 13.90 -3.01 -9.58
CA GLY A 218 14.88 -1.92 -9.62
C GLY A 218 16.09 -2.19 -8.74
N SER A 219 15.88 -2.74 -7.55
CA SER A 219 16.96 -3.16 -6.65
C SER A 219 17.77 -4.31 -7.21
N GLN A 220 17.12 -5.26 -7.92
CA GLN A 220 17.82 -6.33 -8.64
C GLN A 220 18.72 -5.77 -9.74
N LEU A 221 18.21 -4.79 -10.50
CA LEU A 221 18.99 -4.12 -11.56
C LEU A 221 20.17 -3.33 -10.99
N ALA A 222 19.97 -2.61 -9.89
CA ALA A 222 21.06 -1.89 -9.22
C ALA A 222 22.21 -2.84 -8.83
N ALA A 223 21.88 -4.01 -8.28
CA ALA A 223 22.86 -5.05 -7.97
C ALA A 223 23.54 -5.60 -9.23
N LEU A 224 22.79 -5.82 -10.32
CA LEU A 224 23.35 -6.28 -11.59
C LEU A 224 24.29 -5.22 -12.22
N PHE A 225 23.93 -3.95 -12.16
CA PHE A 225 24.74 -2.86 -12.70
C PHE A 225 26.03 -2.60 -11.92
N SER A 226 26.14 -3.08 -10.68
CA SER A 226 27.42 -3.07 -9.96
C SER A 226 28.49 -3.89 -10.67
N ALA A 227 28.06 -4.84 -11.51
CA ALA A 227 28.90 -5.71 -12.33
C ALA A 227 30.03 -6.41 -11.55
N ALA A 228 29.80 -6.67 -10.26
CA ALA A 228 30.76 -7.29 -9.37
C ALA A 228 31.24 -8.65 -9.89
N LYS A 229 32.54 -8.88 -9.85
CA LYS A 229 33.20 -10.08 -10.36
C LYS A 229 33.76 -10.94 -9.19
N PRO A 230 33.94 -12.24 -9.42
CA PRO A 230 34.59 -13.10 -8.44
C PRO A 230 35.97 -12.54 -8.04
N GLY A 231 36.21 -12.42 -6.72
CA GLY A 231 37.44 -11.85 -6.16
C GLY A 231 37.41 -10.35 -5.86
N GLU A 232 36.39 -9.64 -6.30
CA GLU A 232 36.15 -8.24 -5.93
C GLU A 232 35.46 -8.12 -4.56
N GLN A 233 35.79 -7.08 -3.82
CA GLN A 233 35.13 -6.75 -2.56
C GLN A 233 34.03 -5.72 -2.84
N VAL A 234 32.80 -6.05 -2.45
CA VAL A 234 31.62 -5.18 -2.59
C VAL A 234 31.12 -4.84 -1.20
N ILE A 235 30.80 -3.58 -0.95
CA ILE A 235 30.20 -3.08 0.30
C ILE A 235 28.85 -2.50 -0.05
N ASP A 236 27.81 -2.98 0.62
CA ASP A 236 26.46 -2.42 0.60
C ASP A 236 26.25 -1.64 1.91
N LEU A 237 25.94 -0.32 1.80
CA LEU A 237 25.90 0.62 2.92
C LEU A 237 24.46 1.03 3.25
#